data_6b7d204af7440e542de55f6326120168
#
_entry.id   6b7d204af7440e542de55f6326120168
#
_cell.length_a   1.000
_cell.length_b   1.000
_cell.length_c   1.000
_cell.angle_alpha   90.00
_cell.angle_beta   90.00
_cell.angle_gamma   90.00
#
_symmetry.space_group_name_H-M   'P 1'
#
loop_
_entity.id
_entity.type
_entity.pdbx_description
1 polymer ?
#
loop_
_entity_poly.entity_id
_entity_poly.type
_entity_poly.pdbx_seq_one_letter_code
_entity_poly.pdbx_strand_id
1 'polypeptide(L)'
;MVALPREQLEDWVERWLQVNRDAEKAGDWQPLADFYADDATYGWNIGPKEDVMCIGIDEIRDIALGLEMAGLEGWKYPYQKVVIDDRIGEIVGFWKQVATDPDDPDGGEREIYGIGGSWFRLTDVDGAAKIEWQRDFFDFGHVQKLYLDLMKDGKLSKGMQERIERSLAGEKLPGYYPLGTSPVPIW
;
A
#
# COMPACT_ATOMS: atom_id res chain seq x y z
N MET A 1 -20.06 -6.95 15.82
CA MET A 1 -19.26 -7.45 14.71
C MET A 1 -19.86 -8.77 14.27
N VAL A 2 -20.28 -8.89 13.02
CA VAL A 2 -20.70 -10.19 12.46
C VAL A 2 -19.44 -10.86 11.96
N ALA A 3 -19.15 -12.07 12.45
CA ALA A 3 -18.00 -12.83 11.97
C ALA A 3 -18.26 -13.24 10.52
N LEU A 4 -17.34 -12.91 9.63
CA LEU A 4 -17.40 -13.34 8.24
C LEU A 4 -17.04 -14.84 8.16
N PRO A 5 -17.78 -15.64 7.37
CA PRO A 5 -17.43 -17.06 7.16
C PRO A 5 -16.03 -17.21 6.58
N ARG A 6 -15.32 -18.23 6.99
CA ARG A 6 -13.96 -18.55 6.52
C ARG A 6 -13.87 -18.59 4.99
N GLU A 7 -14.81 -19.25 4.35
CA GLU A 7 -14.89 -19.39 2.90
C GLU A 7 -14.99 -18.01 2.21
N GLN A 8 -15.77 -17.09 2.77
CA GLN A 8 -15.90 -15.72 2.22
C GLN A 8 -14.58 -14.94 2.33
N LEU A 9 -13.80 -15.17 3.41
CA LEU A 9 -12.48 -14.55 3.57
C LEU A 9 -11.46 -15.14 2.58
N GLU A 10 -11.51 -16.45 2.33
CA GLU A 10 -10.65 -17.13 1.36
C GLU A 10 -10.95 -16.65 -0.07
N ASP A 11 -12.21 -16.56 -0.47
CA ASP A 11 -12.64 -15.98 -1.75
C ASP A 11 -12.21 -14.51 -1.90
N TRP A 12 -12.31 -13.75 -0.81
CA TRP A 12 -11.84 -12.36 -0.82
C TRP A 12 -10.32 -12.30 -1.08
N VAL A 13 -9.54 -13.14 -0.41
CA VAL A 13 -8.08 -13.21 -0.61
C VAL A 13 -7.73 -13.54 -2.05
N GLU A 14 -8.38 -14.53 -2.66
CA GLU A 14 -8.12 -14.91 -4.05
C GLU A 14 -8.37 -13.74 -5.02
N ARG A 15 -9.50 -13.03 -4.85
CA ARG A 15 -9.83 -11.85 -5.67
C ARG A 15 -8.86 -10.70 -5.43
N TRP A 16 -8.51 -10.43 -4.16
CA TRP A 16 -7.52 -9.41 -3.79
C TRP A 16 -6.18 -9.65 -4.46
N LEU A 17 -5.66 -10.88 -4.37
CA LEU A 17 -4.39 -11.27 -4.99
C LEU A 17 -4.45 -11.16 -6.51
N GLN A 18 -5.59 -11.46 -7.13
CA GLN A 18 -5.73 -11.33 -8.57
C GLN A 18 -5.72 -9.86 -9.01
N VAL A 19 -6.49 -9.00 -8.34
CA VAL A 19 -6.54 -7.56 -8.70
C VAL A 19 -5.21 -6.87 -8.41
N ASN A 20 -4.47 -7.28 -7.37
CA ASN A 20 -3.10 -6.79 -7.16
C ASN A 20 -2.18 -7.12 -8.34
N ARG A 21 -2.19 -8.36 -8.85
CA ARG A 21 -1.40 -8.74 -10.04
C ARG A 21 -1.78 -7.94 -11.28
N ASP A 22 -3.07 -7.66 -11.45
CA ASP A 22 -3.57 -6.88 -12.58
C ASP A 22 -3.17 -5.40 -12.44
N ALA A 23 -3.22 -4.84 -11.22
CA ALA A 23 -2.74 -3.49 -10.91
C ALA A 23 -1.22 -3.34 -11.15
N GLU A 24 -0.41 -4.29 -10.69
CA GLU A 24 1.04 -4.34 -10.95
C GLU A 24 1.33 -4.34 -12.45
N LYS A 25 0.61 -5.14 -13.21
CA LYS A 25 0.77 -5.24 -14.66
C LYS A 25 0.33 -3.98 -15.40
N ALA A 26 -0.71 -3.31 -14.92
CA ALA A 26 -1.24 -2.08 -15.52
C ALA A 26 -0.48 -0.84 -15.06
N GLY A 27 0.23 -0.88 -13.94
CA GLY A 27 0.78 0.29 -13.25
C GLY A 27 -0.31 1.21 -12.67
N ASP A 28 -1.50 0.66 -12.42
CA ASP A 28 -2.66 1.38 -11.90
C ASP A 28 -3.27 0.61 -10.72
N TRP A 29 -3.22 1.23 -9.55
CA TRP A 29 -3.64 0.64 -8.28
C TRP A 29 -5.05 1.06 -7.85
N GLN A 30 -5.63 2.08 -8.49
CA GLN A 30 -6.93 2.63 -8.12
C GLN A 30 -8.08 1.59 -8.15
N PRO A 31 -8.09 0.56 -9.02
CA PRO A 31 -9.13 -0.48 -8.98
C PRO A 31 -9.21 -1.26 -7.67
N LEU A 32 -8.14 -1.26 -6.85
CA LEU A 32 -8.19 -1.86 -5.51
C LEU A 32 -9.14 -1.14 -4.56
N ALA A 33 -9.52 0.11 -4.84
CA ALA A 33 -10.49 0.87 -4.04
C ALA A 33 -11.84 0.16 -3.91
N ASP A 34 -12.22 -0.66 -4.90
CA ASP A 34 -13.47 -1.41 -4.88
C ASP A 34 -13.56 -2.47 -3.77
N PHE A 35 -12.43 -2.80 -3.13
CA PHE A 35 -12.39 -3.71 -1.99
C PHE A 35 -12.70 -3.05 -0.64
N TYR A 36 -12.76 -1.73 -0.57
CA TYR A 36 -12.96 -0.99 0.68
C TYR A 36 -14.43 -0.64 0.91
N ALA A 37 -14.81 -0.54 2.19
CA ALA A 37 -16.04 0.11 2.60
C ALA A 37 -15.95 1.64 2.40
N ASP A 38 -17.07 2.33 2.27
CA ASP A 38 -17.09 3.77 1.98
C ASP A 38 -16.39 4.61 3.06
N ASP A 39 -16.47 4.18 4.32
CA ASP A 39 -15.89 4.83 5.50
C ASP A 39 -14.58 4.17 5.97
N ALA A 40 -13.98 3.31 5.15
CA ALA A 40 -12.76 2.60 5.48
C ALA A 40 -11.59 3.54 5.78
N THR A 41 -10.58 3.02 6.49
CA THR A 41 -9.34 3.75 6.74
C THR A 41 -8.12 2.95 6.27
N TYR A 42 -7.18 3.63 5.64
CA TYR A 42 -5.93 3.02 5.20
C TYR A 42 -4.75 3.88 5.61
N GLY A 43 -3.80 3.28 6.34
CA GLY A 43 -2.66 4.05 6.82
C GLY A 43 -1.42 3.23 7.08
N TRP A 44 -0.29 3.94 7.15
CA TRP A 44 1.03 3.39 7.47
C TRP A 44 1.94 4.47 8.06
N ASN A 45 3.01 4.02 8.71
CA ASN A 45 4.04 4.92 9.17
C ASN A 45 5.06 5.19 8.05
N ILE A 46 5.35 6.46 7.79
CA ILE A 46 6.32 6.89 6.78
C ILE A 46 7.54 7.53 7.43
N GLY A 47 8.35 6.70 8.05
CA GLY A 47 9.57 7.13 8.72
C GLY A 47 9.34 7.75 10.10
N PRO A 48 10.31 8.53 10.63
CA PRO A 48 10.31 8.95 12.04
C PRO A 48 9.49 10.21 12.32
N LYS A 49 8.85 10.82 11.33
CA LYS A 49 8.23 12.14 11.47
C LYS A 49 6.75 12.17 11.19
N GLU A 50 6.27 11.28 10.33
CA GLU A 50 4.92 11.36 9.76
C GLU A 50 4.27 10.00 9.64
N ASP A 51 2.95 10.01 9.76
CA ASP A 51 2.05 8.93 9.39
C ASP A 51 1.28 9.31 8.13
N VAL A 52 0.95 8.34 7.29
CA VAL A 52 -0.08 8.50 6.27
C VAL A 52 -1.36 7.85 6.78
N MET A 53 -2.48 8.53 6.63
CA MET A 53 -3.80 8.03 6.94
C MET A 53 -4.82 8.59 5.96
N CYS A 54 -5.43 7.71 5.19
CA CYS A 54 -6.54 8.00 4.29
C CYS A 54 -7.83 7.58 4.96
N ILE A 55 -8.82 8.47 4.97
CA ILE A 55 -10.12 8.29 5.64
C ILE A 55 -11.24 8.38 4.60
N GLY A 56 -11.94 7.28 4.42
CA GLY A 56 -12.96 7.13 3.39
C GLY A 56 -12.39 6.70 2.03
N ILE A 57 -13.26 6.12 1.23
CA ILE A 57 -12.90 5.50 -0.05
C ILE A 57 -12.28 6.48 -1.06
N ASP A 58 -12.69 7.75 -1.04
CA ASP A 58 -12.16 8.75 -1.96
C ASP A 58 -10.70 9.08 -1.64
N GLU A 59 -10.35 9.30 -0.37
CA GLU A 59 -8.96 9.50 0.02
C GLU A 59 -8.11 8.24 -0.22
N ILE A 60 -8.65 7.06 0.01
CA ILE A 60 -7.96 5.80 -0.26
C ILE A 60 -7.64 5.69 -1.74
N ARG A 61 -8.61 5.95 -2.63
CA ARG A 61 -8.43 5.88 -4.08
C ARG A 61 -7.44 6.93 -4.58
N ASP A 62 -7.62 8.18 -4.17
CA ASP A 62 -6.88 9.30 -4.75
C ASP A 62 -5.49 9.48 -4.13
N ILE A 63 -5.34 9.18 -2.82
CA ILE A 63 -4.08 9.36 -2.09
C ILE A 63 -3.32 8.04 -2.02
N ALA A 64 -3.85 7.03 -1.30
CA ALA A 64 -3.09 5.79 -1.06
C ALA A 64 -2.82 5.01 -2.35
N LEU A 65 -3.84 4.83 -3.19
CA LEU A 65 -3.75 4.04 -4.42
C LEU A 65 -3.40 4.89 -5.65
N GLY A 66 -3.50 6.21 -5.56
CA GLY A 66 -3.17 7.17 -6.60
C GLY A 66 -1.85 7.88 -6.35
N LEU A 67 -1.87 8.97 -5.57
CA LEU A 67 -0.72 9.83 -5.32
C LEU A 67 0.50 9.10 -4.77
N GLU A 68 0.29 8.17 -3.81
CA GLU A 68 1.36 7.39 -3.19
C GLU A 68 1.94 6.32 -4.10
N MET A 69 1.23 5.90 -5.12
CA MET A 69 1.73 4.97 -6.13
C MET A 69 2.32 5.67 -7.35
N ALA A 70 2.11 6.98 -7.51
CA ALA A 70 2.68 7.74 -8.61
C ALA A 70 4.22 7.74 -8.56
N GLY A 71 4.85 7.38 -9.67
CA GLY A 71 6.30 7.20 -9.78
C GLY A 71 6.80 5.82 -9.36
N LEU A 72 5.90 4.91 -8.97
CA LEU A 72 6.20 3.52 -8.62
C LEU A 72 5.56 2.53 -9.62
N GLU A 73 5.35 2.96 -10.87
CA GLU A 73 4.64 2.19 -11.89
C GLU A 73 5.30 0.83 -12.19
N GLY A 74 6.63 0.76 -12.05
CA GLY A 74 7.38 -0.49 -12.22
C GLY A 74 7.50 -1.34 -10.96
N TRP A 75 6.86 -0.93 -9.84
CA TRP A 75 6.99 -1.66 -8.59
C TRP A 75 5.97 -2.77 -8.50
N LYS A 76 6.37 -3.87 -7.79
CA LYS A 76 5.55 -5.05 -7.55
C LYS A 76 5.57 -5.40 -6.06
N TYR A 77 4.47 -5.98 -5.61
CA TYR A 77 4.29 -6.40 -4.22
C TYR A 77 3.82 -7.85 -4.14
N PRO A 78 4.63 -8.82 -4.64
CA PRO A 78 4.21 -10.21 -4.68
C PRO A 78 4.03 -10.79 -3.29
N TYR A 79 2.80 -11.19 -2.97
CA TYR A 79 2.45 -11.83 -1.71
C TYR A 79 3.15 -13.18 -1.54
N GLN A 80 3.79 -13.37 -0.41
CA GLN A 80 4.53 -14.59 -0.07
C GLN A 80 3.73 -15.51 0.85
N LYS A 81 2.89 -14.91 1.70
CA LYS A 81 2.08 -15.61 2.67
C LYS A 81 0.87 -14.79 3.05
N VAL A 82 -0.25 -15.45 3.28
CA VAL A 82 -1.46 -14.86 3.85
C VAL A 82 -1.88 -15.68 5.07
N VAL A 83 -2.26 -14.99 6.13
CA VAL A 83 -2.80 -15.56 7.37
C VAL A 83 -4.19 -14.98 7.58
N ILE A 84 -5.17 -15.83 7.83
CA ILE A 84 -6.55 -15.45 8.07
C ILE A 84 -6.92 -15.83 9.51
N ASP A 85 -7.40 -14.85 10.28
CA ASP A 85 -8.09 -15.07 11.54
C ASP A 85 -9.60 -14.81 11.36
N ASP A 86 -10.34 -15.86 11.07
CA ASP A 86 -11.78 -15.82 10.79
C ASP A 86 -12.63 -15.51 12.03
N ARG A 87 -12.07 -15.69 13.25
CA ARG A 87 -12.77 -15.37 14.50
C ARG A 87 -13.05 -13.88 14.66
N ILE A 88 -12.18 -13.04 14.07
CA ILE A 88 -12.26 -11.59 14.19
C ILE A 88 -12.30 -10.88 12.81
N GLY A 89 -12.33 -11.63 11.71
CA GLY A 89 -12.36 -11.10 10.35
C GLY A 89 -11.09 -10.38 9.95
N GLU A 90 -9.93 -10.82 10.45
CA GLU A 90 -8.64 -10.20 10.13
C GLU A 90 -7.79 -11.06 9.20
N ILE A 91 -7.06 -10.37 8.34
CA ILE A 91 -6.15 -10.98 7.38
C ILE A 91 -4.81 -10.25 7.44
N VAL A 92 -3.72 -11.00 7.50
CA VAL A 92 -2.37 -10.44 7.36
C VAL A 92 -1.72 -11.05 6.13
N GLY A 93 -1.38 -10.21 5.17
CA GLY A 93 -0.64 -10.59 3.97
C GLY A 93 0.80 -10.10 4.06
N PHE A 94 1.77 -11.00 3.83
CA PHE A 94 3.19 -10.65 3.75
C PHE A 94 3.60 -10.61 2.30
N TRP A 95 4.21 -9.51 1.88
CA TRP A 95 4.68 -9.30 0.51
C TRP A 95 6.14 -8.84 0.48
N LYS A 96 6.78 -9.09 -0.64
CA LYS A 96 8.05 -8.46 -0.98
C LYS A 96 7.79 -7.14 -1.69
N GLN A 97 8.74 -6.23 -1.64
CA GLN A 97 8.77 -5.08 -2.53
C GLN A 97 9.85 -5.31 -3.58
N VAL A 98 9.48 -5.18 -4.84
CA VAL A 98 10.39 -5.33 -5.98
C VAL A 98 10.24 -4.09 -6.86
N ALA A 99 11.32 -3.34 -6.98
CA ALA A 99 11.37 -2.19 -7.88
C ALA A 99 11.87 -2.64 -9.25
N THR A 100 11.18 -2.25 -10.29
CA THR A 100 11.64 -2.31 -11.68
C THR A 100 11.63 -0.89 -12.24
N ASP A 101 12.56 -0.62 -13.14
CA ASP A 101 12.56 0.66 -13.87
C ASP A 101 11.76 0.47 -15.15
N PRO A 102 10.60 1.13 -15.33
CA PRO A 102 9.79 0.99 -16.53
C PRO A 102 10.52 1.53 -17.78
N ASP A 103 11.49 2.46 -17.58
CA ASP A 103 12.29 3.05 -18.66
C ASP A 103 13.58 2.25 -18.95
N ASP A 104 13.94 1.28 -18.10
CA ASP A 104 15.09 0.37 -18.28
C ASP A 104 14.67 -1.08 -18.00
N PRO A 105 13.90 -1.70 -18.91
CA PRO A 105 13.43 -3.07 -18.75
C PRO A 105 14.56 -4.10 -18.66
N ASP A 106 15.77 -3.77 -19.14
CA ASP A 106 16.97 -4.59 -19.04
C ASP A 106 17.72 -4.37 -17.72
N GLY A 107 17.36 -3.36 -16.94
CA GLY A 107 17.95 -2.99 -15.65
C GLY A 107 17.73 -3.99 -14.52
N GLY A 108 16.85 -4.96 -14.76
CA GLY A 108 16.53 -6.04 -13.82
C GLY A 108 15.67 -5.60 -12.63
N GLU A 109 15.23 -6.59 -11.87
CA GLU A 109 14.47 -6.39 -10.65
C GLU A 109 15.40 -6.10 -9.47
N ARG A 110 15.02 -5.13 -8.63
CA ARG A 110 15.71 -4.82 -7.37
C ARG A 110 14.77 -5.11 -6.20
N GLU A 111 15.06 -6.17 -5.46
CA GLU A 111 14.29 -6.50 -4.25
C GLU A 111 14.67 -5.53 -3.12
N ILE A 112 13.66 -4.96 -2.47
CA ILE A 112 13.83 -4.18 -1.25
C ILE A 112 13.79 -5.16 -0.08
N TYR A 113 14.90 -5.22 0.66
CA TYR A 113 15.00 -6.11 1.81
C TYR A 113 14.11 -5.64 2.96
N GLY A 114 13.83 -6.56 3.89
CA GLY A 114 12.98 -6.31 5.02
C GLY A 114 11.63 -7.02 4.90
N ILE A 115 10.83 -6.90 5.94
CA ILE A 115 9.48 -7.47 5.98
C ILE A 115 8.50 -6.40 5.57
N GLY A 116 7.68 -6.69 4.56
CA GLY A 116 6.53 -5.88 4.18
C GLY A 116 5.26 -6.68 4.33
N GLY A 117 4.18 -6.01 4.62
CA GLY A 117 2.88 -6.64 4.73
C GLY A 117 1.76 -5.64 4.89
N SER A 118 0.55 -6.15 4.70
CA SER A 118 -0.71 -5.46 4.94
C SER A 118 -1.53 -6.23 5.95
N TRP A 119 -2.03 -5.54 6.94
CA TRP A 119 -2.97 -6.05 7.90
C TRP A 119 -4.34 -5.44 7.63
N PHE A 120 -5.32 -6.31 7.40
CA PHE A 120 -6.69 -5.94 7.04
C PHE A 120 -7.65 -6.37 8.13
N ARG A 121 -8.66 -5.57 8.38
CA ARG A 121 -9.92 -6.00 8.97
C ARG A 121 -11.01 -5.90 7.94
N LEU A 122 -11.81 -6.95 7.84
CA LEU A 122 -12.94 -7.00 6.93
C LEU A 122 -14.26 -6.88 7.69
N THR A 123 -15.23 -6.29 7.02
CA THR A 123 -16.63 -6.18 7.47
C THR A 123 -17.57 -6.64 6.38
N ASP A 124 -18.79 -6.98 6.75
CA ASP A 124 -19.86 -7.26 5.78
C ASP A 124 -20.54 -5.97 5.36
N VAL A 125 -20.59 -5.72 4.07
CA VAL A 125 -21.38 -4.64 3.47
C VAL A 125 -22.30 -5.26 2.43
N ASP A 126 -23.57 -5.33 2.74
CA ASP A 126 -24.63 -5.88 1.86
C ASP A 126 -24.31 -7.31 1.36
N GLY A 127 -23.75 -8.15 2.22
CA GLY A 127 -23.38 -9.53 1.89
C GLY A 127 -22.02 -9.69 1.22
N ALA A 128 -21.26 -8.61 1.04
CA ALA A 128 -19.90 -8.65 0.49
C ALA A 128 -18.86 -8.32 1.57
N ALA A 129 -17.78 -9.10 1.61
CA ALA A 129 -16.62 -8.76 2.45
C ALA A 129 -15.88 -7.54 1.88
N LYS A 130 -15.77 -6.48 2.68
CA LYS A 130 -15.09 -5.24 2.37
C LYS A 130 -14.04 -4.91 3.44
N ILE A 131 -12.98 -4.20 3.08
CA ILE A 131 -12.00 -3.69 4.03
C ILE A 131 -12.63 -2.58 4.86
N GLU A 132 -12.69 -2.77 6.18
CA GLU A 132 -13.03 -1.74 7.17
C GLU A 132 -11.81 -0.87 7.45
N TRP A 133 -10.65 -1.51 7.61
CA TRP A 133 -9.38 -0.80 7.69
C TRP A 133 -8.21 -1.65 7.19
N GLN A 134 -7.18 -0.96 6.70
CA GLN A 134 -5.88 -1.53 6.32
C GLN A 134 -4.75 -0.77 7.00
N ARG A 135 -3.74 -1.52 7.45
CA ARG A 135 -2.48 -0.97 7.94
C ARG A 135 -1.32 -1.67 7.25
N ASP A 136 -0.49 -0.89 6.58
CA ASP A 136 0.72 -1.42 5.98
C ASP A 136 1.91 -1.22 6.91
N PHE A 137 2.80 -2.17 6.85
CA PHE A 137 4.09 -2.13 7.52
C PHE A 137 5.20 -2.57 6.57
N PHE A 138 6.30 -1.85 6.57
CA PHE A 138 7.47 -2.16 5.74
C PHE A 138 8.72 -1.50 6.32
N ASP A 139 9.88 -1.96 5.86
CA ASP A 139 11.15 -1.37 6.28
C ASP A 139 11.45 -0.11 5.46
N PHE A 140 11.04 1.03 6.00
CA PHE A 140 11.24 2.33 5.37
C PHE A 140 12.73 2.67 5.15
N GLY A 141 13.63 2.18 6.01
CA GLY A 141 15.07 2.38 5.86
C GLY A 141 15.61 1.72 4.59
N HIS A 142 15.13 0.53 4.26
CA HIS A 142 15.50 -0.15 3.02
C HIS A 142 14.90 0.52 1.78
N VAL A 143 13.68 1.05 1.87
CA VAL A 143 13.08 1.85 0.79
C VAL A 143 13.92 3.11 0.54
N GLN A 144 14.27 3.84 1.60
CA GLN A 144 15.14 5.02 1.48
C GLN A 144 16.50 4.68 0.88
N LYS A 145 17.08 3.55 1.31
CA LYS A 145 18.37 3.10 0.74
C LYS A 145 18.27 2.88 -0.77
N LEU A 146 17.22 2.23 -1.25
CA LEU A 146 17.01 2.04 -2.68
C LEU A 146 16.92 3.39 -3.43
N TYR A 147 16.15 4.35 -2.91
CA TYR A 147 16.06 5.69 -3.51
C TYR A 147 17.44 6.36 -3.60
N LEU A 148 18.26 6.27 -2.55
CA LEU A 148 19.60 6.84 -2.54
C LEU A 148 20.53 6.13 -3.55
N ASP A 149 20.43 4.82 -3.68
CA ASP A 149 21.21 4.04 -4.65
C ASP A 149 20.81 4.43 -6.09
N LEU A 150 19.50 4.50 -6.38
CA LEU A 150 18.99 4.94 -7.69
C LEU A 150 19.40 6.38 -8.03
N MET A 151 19.34 7.28 -7.05
CA MET A 151 19.78 8.67 -7.21
C MET A 151 21.28 8.73 -7.57
N LYS A 152 22.10 7.99 -6.84
CA LYS A 152 23.56 7.92 -7.09
C LYS A 152 23.88 7.37 -8.47
N ASP A 153 23.11 6.39 -8.92
CA ASP A 153 23.29 5.75 -10.23
C ASP A 153 22.65 6.55 -11.38
N GLY A 154 21.95 7.66 -11.08
CA GLY A 154 21.22 8.46 -12.08
C GLY A 154 20.02 7.72 -12.68
N LYS A 155 19.42 6.79 -11.94
CA LYS A 155 18.36 5.88 -12.38
C LYS A 155 17.01 6.14 -11.70
N LEU A 156 16.81 7.29 -11.07
CA LEU A 156 15.48 7.66 -10.55
C LEU A 156 14.51 7.88 -11.71
N SER A 157 13.36 7.24 -11.67
CA SER A 157 12.27 7.56 -12.58
C SER A 157 11.82 9.03 -12.40
N LYS A 158 11.17 9.60 -13.40
CA LYS A 158 10.65 10.97 -13.31
C LYS A 158 9.70 11.14 -12.12
N GLY A 159 8.79 10.18 -11.90
CA GLY A 159 7.87 10.24 -10.78
C GLY A 159 8.56 10.15 -9.42
N MET A 160 9.63 9.33 -9.30
CA MET A 160 10.44 9.29 -8.08
C MET A 160 11.15 10.62 -7.81
N GLN A 161 11.66 11.29 -8.85
CA GLN A 161 12.27 12.61 -8.74
C GLN A 161 11.24 13.64 -8.24
N GLU A 162 10.06 13.67 -8.84
CA GLU A 162 8.97 14.56 -8.43
C GLU A 162 8.54 14.33 -6.97
N ARG A 163 8.51 13.08 -6.50
CA ARG A 163 8.23 12.77 -5.08
C ARG A 163 9.31 13.35 -4.15
N ILE A 164 10.58 13.22 -4.51
CA ILE A 164 11.69 13.77 -3.74
C ILE A 164 11.60 15.30 -3.71
N GLU A 165 11.35 15.94 -4.84
CA GLU A 165 11.23 17.39 -4.97
C GLU A 165 10.09 17.94 -4.10
N ARG A 166 8.92 17.31 -4.11
CA ARG A 166 7.79 17.67 -3.24
C ARG A 166 8.15 17.55 -1.76
N SER A 167 8.81 16.45 -1.39
CA SER A 167 9.25 16.23 -0.01
C SER A 167 10.27 17.29 0.44
N LEU A 168 11.23 17.66 -0.43
CA LEU A 168 12.21 18.71 -0.14
C LEU A 168 11.59 20.10 -0.07
N ALA A 169 10.58 20.37 -0.88
CA ALA A 169 9.81 21.62 -0.86
C ALA A 169 8.97 21.77 0.42
N GLY A 170 8.81 20.69 1.20
CA GLY A 170 7.97 20.68 2.40
C GLY A 170 6.49 20.83 2.08
N GLU A 171 6.07 20.38 0.90
CA GLU A 171 4.66 20.40 0.53
C GLU A 171 3.85 19.53 1.50
N LYS A 172 2.78 20.12 2.05
CA LYS A 172 1.82 19.37 2.86
C LYS A 172 0.88 18.61 1.93
N LEU A 173 1.07 17.31 1.88
CA LEU A 173 0.21 16.42 1.13
C LEU A 173 -1.04 16.05 1.95
N PRO A 174 -2.20 15.89 1.32
CA PRO A 174 -3.38 15.35 2.00
C PRO A 174 -3.07 13.94 2.51
N GLY A 175 -3.64 13.58 3.66
CA GLY A 175 -3.39 12.28 4.29
C GLY A 175 -2.09 12.19 5.09
N TYR A 176 -1.19 13.19 5.03
CA TYR A 176 0.04 13.22 5.81
C TYR A 176 -0.15 13.96 7.14
N TYR A 177 0.23 13.30 8.22
CA TYR A 177 0.08 13.82 9.58
C TYR A 177 1.42 13.72 10.33
N PRO A 178 1.80 14.74 11.12
CA PRO A 178 2.90 14.57 12.06
C PRO A 178 2.67 13.33 12.94
N LEU A 179 3.74 12.62 13.27
CA LEU A 179 3.68 11.35 14.00
C LEU A 179 2.74 11.40 15.21
N GLY A 180 1.76 10.51 15.24
CA GLY A 180 0.79 10.40 16.33
C GLY A 180 -0.29 11.48 16.37
N THR A 181 -0.43 12.30 15.32
CA THR A 181 -1.47 13.34 15.24
C THR A 181 -2.58 13.03 14.26
N SER A 182 -2.53 11.87 13.59
CA SER A 182 -3.60 11.42 12.71
C SER A 182 -4.94 11.35 13.47
N PRO A 183 -6.07 11.79 12.87
CA PRO A 183 -7.39 11.70 13.49
C PRO A 183 -7.84 10.26 13.74
N VAL A 184 -7.30 9.31 12.98
CA VAL A 184 -7.46 7.88 13.20
C VAL A 184 -6.08 7.31 13.52
N PRO A 185 -5.88 6.67 14.69
CA PRO A 185 -4.59 6.12 15.04
C PRO A 185 -4.18 4.97 14.12
N ILE A 186 -2.88 4.80 13.94
CA ILE A 186 -2.35 3.63 13.22
C ILE A 186 -2.69 2.33 13.98
N TRP A 187 -2.67 2.39 15.32
CA TRP A 187 -2.96 1.27 16.24
C TRP A 187 -4.09 1.59 17.20
#